data_49560df0b141ea0f6b72147077139aac
#
_entry.id   49560df0b141ea0f6b72147077139aac
#
_cell.length_a   1.000
_cell.length_b   1.000
_cell.length_c   1.000
_cell.angle_alpha   90.00
_cell.angle_beta   90.00
_cell.angle_gamma   90.00
#
_symmetry.space_group_name_H-M   'P 1'
#
loop_
_entity.id
_entity.type
_entity.pdbx_description
1 polymer ?
#
loop_
_entity_poly.entity_id
_entity_poly.type
_entity_poly.pdbx_seq_one_letter_code
_entity_poly.pdbx_strand_id
1 'polypeptide(L)'
;VVDDLIRPIDHTLADGQIGIGLGVTTQHHLQRVTILGPFEVTGVSETPTRRMVFSCRPTSSDEARPCAREIVARMAAKAYRRPVRQNDVDGLMTFYDRGASDGGFEGGIRTALQAMLTSPHFLFRMEERPANVRPGDIYRISDIDLASRLSFFLWGSPPDEQLLRLAQDGDLSNSSEIERQVRR
;
A
#
# COMPACT_ATOMS: atom_id res chain seq x y z
N VAL A 1 14.68 3.91 -28.57
CA VAL A 1 15.90 3.21 -28.98
C VAL A 1 16.50 2.61 -27.73
N VAL A 2 16.41 1.28 -27.57
CA VAL A 2 16.80 0.54 -26.35
C VAL A 2 18.15 -0.16 -26.49
N ASP A 3 18.69 -0.22 -27.70
CA ASP A 3 19.82 -1.10 -28.04
C ASP A 3 21.16 -0.77 -27.35
N ASP A 4 21.36 0.48 -26.94
CA ASP A 4 22.63 0.87 -26.30
C ASP A 4 22.61 0.81 -24.76
N LEU A 5 21.49 0.40 -24.16
CA LEU A 5 21.31 0.43 -22.72
C LEU A 5 21.66 -0.87 -22.02
N ILE A 6 21.66 -1.98 -22.74
CA ILE A 6 21.95 -3.31 -22.20
C ILE A 6 23.28 -3.78 -22.78
N ARG A 7 24.29 -3.90 -21.93
CA ARG A 7 25.56 -4.52 -22.35
C ARG A 7 25.52 -6.01 -22.06
N PRO A 8 25.86 -6.86 -23.05
CA PRO A 8 25.99 -8.28 -22.80
C PRO A 8 27.13 -8.54 -21.80
N ILE A 9 26.98 -9.55 -21.00
CA ILE A 9 27.98 -10.00 -20.05
C ILE A 9 28.70 -11.19 -20.66
N ASP A 10 30.01 -11.14 -20.68
CA ASP A 10 30.85 -12.23 -21.20
C ASP A 10 31.07 -13.36 -20.18
N HIS A 11 30.70 -13.12 -18.90
CA HIS A 11 30.89 -14.08 -17.80
C HIS A 11 29.60 -14.33 -17.04
N THR A 12 29.35 -15.59 -16.72
CA THR A 12 28.20 -16.00 -15.91
C THR A 12 28.58 -16.08 -14.43
N LEU A 13 27.59 -16.01 -13.54
CA LEU A 13 27.80 -16.20 -12.09
C LEU A 13 28.44 -17.56 -11.75
N ALA A 14 28.33 -18.55 -12.66
CA ALA A 14 28.92 -19.88 -12.48
C ALA A 14 30.47 -19.85 -12.37
N ASP A 15 31.12 -18.85 -12.93
CA ASP A 15 32.57 -18.71 -12.84
C ASP A 15 33.07 -18.10 -11.54
N GLY A 16 32.18 -17.72 -10.63
CA GLY A 16 32.52 -17.15 -9.33
C GLY A 16 33.25 -15.81 -9.37
N GLN A 17 33.43 -15.23 -10.54
CA GLN A 17 34.08 -13.94 -10.74
C GLN A 17 33.06 -12.80 -10.60
N ILE A 18 32.88 -12.34 -9.41
CA ILE A 18 32.26 -11.04 -9.14
C ILE A 18 33.34 -9.99 -9.47
N GLY A 19 33.18 -9.32 -10.58
CA GLY A 19 33.94 -8.24 -11.13
C GLY A 19 35.31 -7.88 -10.54
N ILE A 20 36.22 -7.44 -11.39
CA ILE A 20 37.55 -6.97 -10.99
C ILE A 20 37.41 -5.56 -10.40
N GLY A 21 37.19 -5.48 -9.10
CA GLY A 21 37.10 -4.21 -8.38
C GLY A 21 35.80 -4.05 -7.57
N LEU A 22 35.85 -3.27 -6.53
CA LEU A 22 34.73 -2.96 -5.67
C LEU A 22 33.59 -2.28 -6.47
N GLY A 23 32.42 -2.88 -6.48
CA GLY A 23 31.24 -2.32 -7.10
C GLY A 23 31.09 -2.58 -8.61
N VAL A 24 32.00 -3.34 -9.24
CA VAL A 24 31.88 -3.75 -10.65
C VAL A 24 31.22 -5.12 -10.71
N THR A 25 30.15 -5.24 -11.50
CA THR A 25 29.46 -6.51 -11.76
C THR A 25 29.59 -6.87 -13.23
N THR A 26 29.80 -8.16 -13.51
CA THR A 26 29.73 -8.73 -14.86
C THR A 26 28.31 -9.07 -15.28
N GLN A 27 27.33 -8.84 -14.40
CA GLN A 27 25.91 -9.03 -14.68
C GLN A 27 25.39 -8.01 -15.68
N HIS A 28 24.39 -8.40 -16.47
CA HIS A 28 23.64 -7.46 -17.28
C HIS A 28 23.00 -6.42 -16.35
N HIS A 29 23.29 -5.15 -16.60
CA HIS A 29 22.74 -4.07 -15.79
C HIS A 29 22.24 -2.94 -16.67
N LEU A 30 21.19 -2.33 -16.21
CA LEU A 30 20.62 -1.15 -16.85
C LEU A 30 21.45 0.08 -16.46
N GLN A 31 22.15 0.66 -17.41
CA GLN A 31 23.01 1.82 -17.17
C GLN A 31 22.18 3.12 -17.07
N ARG A 32 21.19 3.24 -17.91
CA ARG A 32 20.33 4.44 -17.94
C ARG A 32 18.98 4.12 -18.54
N VAL A 33 17.92 4.67 -17.96
CA VAL A 33 16.59 4.77 -18.57
C VAL A 33 16.28 6.24 -18.74
N THR A 34 15.91 6.64 -19.95
CA THR A 34 15.42 7.97 -20.23
C THR A 34 14.00 7.87 -20.75
N ILE A 35 13.05 8.47 -20.04
CA ILE A 35 11.66 8.56 -20.45
C ILE A 35 11.41 9.99 -20.92
N LEU A 36 11.09 10.14 -22.19
CA LEU A 36 10.76 11.42 -22.80
C LEU A 36 9.25 11.49 -23.03
N GLY A 37 8.65 12.61 -22.70
CA GLY A 37 7.20 12.83 -22.78
C GLY A 37 6.58 13.07 -21.41
N PRO A 38 5.26 13.19 -21.35
CA PRO A 38 4.34 13.22 -22.47
C PRO A 38 4.45 14.51 -23.29
N PHE A 39 4.29 14.37 -24.60
CA PHE A 39 4.22 15.52 -25.52
C PHE A 39 2.74 15.85 -25.79
N GLU A 40 2.40 17.13 -25.83
CA GLU A 40 1.05 17.64 -26.16
C GLU A 40 -0.08 16.99 -25.31
N VAL A 41 0.07 17.06 -24.00
CA VAL A 41 -0.90 16.48 -23.08
C VAL A 41 -2.24 17.21 -23.15
N THR A 42 -3.28 16.50 -23.56
CA THR A 42 -4.65 17.03 -23.68
C THR A 42 -5.57 16.60 -22.56
N GLY A 43 -5.05 16.23 -21.41
CA GLY A 43 -5.83 15.81 -20.25
C GLY A 43 -5.18 14.69 -19.44
N VAL A 44 -5.96 14.03 -18.61
CA VAL A 44 -5.51 12.99 -17.70
C VAL A 44 -6.01 11.63 -18.17
N SER A 45 -5.10 10.67 -18.37
CA SER A 45 -5.47 9.33 -18.80
C SER A 45 -6.28 8.58 -17.76
N GLU A 46 -7.34 7.90 -18.19
CA GLU A 46 -8.12 6.98 -17.37
C GLU A 46 -7.43 5.61 -17.27
N THR A 47 -6.48 5.49 -16.36
CA THR A 47 -5.81 4.22 -16.10
C THR A 47 -6.62 3.33 -15.14
N PRO A 48 -6.39 2.00 -15.12
CA PRO A 48 -6.99 1.11 -14.12
C PRO A 48 -6.69 1.56 -12.68
N THR A 49 -5.47 2.01 -12.40
CA THR A 49 -5.06 2.54 -11.08
C THR A 49 -5.84 3.81 -10.74
N ARG A 50 -6.03 4.70 -11.69
CA ARG A 50 -6.82 5.91 -11.47
C ARG A 50 -8.27 5.59 -11.12
N ARG A 51 -8.90 4.65 -11.83
CA ARG A 51 -10.25 4.18 -11.52
C ARG A 51 -10.34 3.49 -10.16
N MET A 52 -9.29 2.80 -9.75
CA MET A 52 -9.21 2.18 -8.43
C MET A 52 -9.16 3.24 -7.31
N VAL A 53 -8.44 4.34 -7.51
CA VAL A 53 -8.34 5.42 -6.52
C VAL A 53 -9.62 6.25 -6.49
N PHE A 54 -10.08 6.73 -7.63
CA PHE A 54 -11.22 7.65 -7.73
C PHE A 54 -12.53 6.89 -7.88
N SER A 55 -13.13 6.45 -6.75
CA SER A 55 -14.45 5.79 -6.71
C SER A 55 -15.60 6.75 -6.98
N CYS A 56 -15.38 8.04 -6.77
CA CYS A 56 -16.31 9.12 -7.07
C CYS A 56 -15.57 10.30 -7.71
N ARG A 57 -16.33 11.15 -8.37
CA ARG A 57 -15.83 12.39 -9.00
C ARG A 57 -16.79 13.52 -8.69
N PRO A 58 -16.39 14.52 -7.91
CA PRO A 58 -17.25 15.62 -7.58
C PRO A 58 -17.53 16.48 -8.83
N THR A 59 -18.77 16.87 -9.00
CA THR A 59 -19.22 17.78 -10.05
C THR A 59 -19.35 19.22 -9.54
N SER A 60 -19.37 19.38 -8.22
CA SER A 60 -19.42 20.66 -7.53
C SER A 60 -18.42 20.73 -6.36
N SER A 61 -18.16 21.94 -5.88
CA SER A 61 -17.29 22.17 -4.71
C SER A 61 -17.81 21.46 -3.45
N ASP A 62 -19.12 21.42 -3.28
CA ASP A 62 -19.76 20.88 -2.09
C ASP A 62 -19.65 19.35 -2.02
N GLU A 63 -19.58 18.69 -3.17
CA GLU A 63 -19.38 17.24 -3.29
C GLU A 63 -17.91 16.83 -3.11
N ALA A 64 -16.97 17.77 -3.28
CA ALA A 64 -15.54 17.44 -3.32
C ALA A 64 -15.05 16.85 -2.00
N ARG A 65 -15.36 17.46 -0.87
CA ARG A 65 -14.89 17.01 0.44
C ARG A 65 -15.53 15.70 0.91
N PRO A 66 -16.86 15.48 0.75
CA PRO A 66 -17.49 14.18 1.01
C PRO A 66 -16.92 13.05 0.15
N CYS A 67 -16.77 13.25 -1.16
CA CYS A 67 -16.17 12.28 -2.06
C CYS A 67 -14.71 11.96 -1.67
N ALA A 68 -13.91 12.99 -1.36
CA ALA A 68 -12.55 12.80 -0.88
C ALA A 68 -12.50 11.95 0.40
N ARG A 69 -13.40 12.19 1.35
CA ARG A 69 -13.48 11.44 2.60
C ARG A 69 -13.77 9.96 2.36
N GLU A 70 -14.67 9.63 1.43
CA GLU A 70 -14.95 8.26 1.04
C GLU A 70 -13.72 7.58 0.44
N ILE A 71 -13.05 8.23 -0.51
CA ILE A 71 -11.82 7.73 -1.14
C ILE A 71 -10.74 7.49 -0.07
N VAL A 72 -10.49 8.47 0.78
CA VAL A 72 -9.46 8.41 1.83
C VAL A 72 -9.76 7.29 2.82
N ALA A 73 -10.99 7.15 3.29
CA ALA A 73 -11.39 6.10 4.24
C ALA A 73 -11.18 4.70 3.63
N ARG A 74 -11.63 4.49 2.40
CA ARG A 74 -11.48 3.23 1.68
C ARG A 74 -10.01 2.88 1.42
N MET A 75 -9.21 3.83 1.00
CA MET A 75 -7.78 3.62 0.76
C MET A 75 -7.02 3.36 2.07
N ALA A 76 -7.35 4.08 3.15
CA ALA A 76 -6.74 3.90 4.46
C ALA A 76 -7.06 2.52 5.06
N ALA A 77 -8.26 1.99 4.89
CA ALA A 77 -8.61 0.66 5.34
C ALA A 77 -7.72 -0.41 4.69
N LYS A 78 -7.46 -0.29 3.39
CA LYS A 78 -6.55 -1.18 2.67
C LYS A 78 -5.09 -0.98 3.10
N ALA A 79 -4.64 0.27 3.22
CA ALA A 79 -3.26 0.60 3.56
C ALA A 79 -2.90 0.19 4.99
N TYR A 80 -3.80 0.41 5.95
CA TYR A 80 -3.58 0.11 7.37
C TYR A 80 -3.95 -1.32 7.74
N ARG A 81 -4.53 -2.09 6.81
CA ARG A 81 -4.86 -3.51 6.98
C ARG A 81 -5.79 -3.79 8.19
N ARG A 82 -6.59 -2.79 8.54
CA ARG A 82 -7.54 -2.81 9.65
C ARG A 82 -8.71 -1.88 9.37
N PRO A 83 -9.82 -2.01 10.08
CA PRO A 83 -10.86 -0.99 10.08
C PRO A 83 -10.27 0.37 10.47
N VAL A 84 -10.61 1.40 9.70
CA VAL A 84 -10.16 2.75 10.01
C VAL A 84 -11.06 3.38 11.08
N ARG A 85 -10.43 4.05 12.02
CA ARG A 85 -11.12 4.85 13.04
C ARG A 85 -11.42 6.24 12.46
N GLN A 86 -12.42 6.91 13.01
CA GLN A 86 -12.78 8.26 12.60
C GLN A 86 -11.57 9.21 12.64
N ASN A 87 -10.78 9.13 13.71
CA ASN A 87 -9.57 9.95 13.88
C ASN A 87 -8.50 9.70 12.80
N ASP A 88 -8.38 8.47 12.27
CA ASP A 88 -7.45 8.19 11.17
C ASP A 88 -7.87 8.98 9.93
N VAL A 89 -9.17 8.93 9.61
CA VAL A 89 -9.73 9.63 8.44
C VAL A 89 -9.64 11.14 8.62
N ASP A 90 -10.00 11.66 9.79
CA ASP A 90 -9.94 13.09 10.09
C ASP A 90 -8.51 13.62 9.99
N GLY A 91 -7.53 12.89 10.49
CA GLY A 91 -6.11 13.23 10.34
C GLY A 91 -5.69 13.30 8.88
N LEU A 92 -6.08 12.31 8.05
CA LEU A 92 -5.76 12.32 6.62
C LEU A 92 -6.50 13.44 5.86
N MET A 93 -7.72 13.78 6.27
CA MET A 93 -8.48 14.87 5.67
C MET A 93 -7.84 16.25 5.90
N THR A 94 -7.04 16.44 6.95
CA THR A 94 -6.26 17.69 7.10
C THR A 94 -5.19 17.83 6.02
N PHE A 95 -4.61 16.71 5.57
CA PHE A 95 -3.67 16.71 4.43
C PHE A 95 -4.39 16.91 3.10
N TYR A 96 -5.59 16.32 2.95
CA TYR A 96 -6.44 16.59 1.80
C TYR A 96 -6.74 18.10 1.68
N ASP A 97 -7.21 18.73 2.75
CA ASP A 97 -7.59 20.13 2.74
C ASP A 97 -6.39 21.04 2.34
N ARG A 98 -5.16 20.72 2.83
CA ARG A 98 -3.94 21.42 2.41
C ARG A 98 -3.62 21.23 0.93
N GLY A 99 -3.67 20.01 0.44
CA GLY A 99 -3.36 19.74 -0.97
C GLY A 99 -4.43 20.27 -1.92
N ALA A 100 -5.68 20.36 -1.45
CA ALA A 100 -6.79 20.86 -2.23
C ALA A 100 -6.75 22.40 -2.42
N SER A 101 -6.16 23.13 -1.47
CA SER A 101 -5.99 24.59 -1.60
C SER A 101 -5.11 24.98 -2.79
N ASP A 102 -4.12 24.17 -3.10
CA ASP A 102 -3.13 24.46 -4.15
C ASP A 102 -3.41 23.72 -5.47
N GLY A 103 -3.89 22.48 -5.37
CA GLY A 103 -4.03 21.55 -6.50
C GLY A 103 -5.45 21.03 -6.75
N GLY A 104 -6.46 21.64 -6.13
CA GLY A 104 -7.85 21.22 -6.25
C GLY A 104 -8.10 19.80 -5.70
N PHE A 105 -9.22 19.20 -6.10
CA PHE A 105 -9.64 17.89 -5.61
C PHE A 105 -8.55 16.80 -5.72
N GLU A 106 -7.92 16.69 -6.88
CA GLU A 106 -6.89 15.65 -7.11
C GLU A 106 -5.59 15.96 -6.38
N GLY A 107 -5.23 17.23 -6.23
CA GLY A 107 -4.10 17.66 -5.39
C GLY A 107 -4.31 17.26 -3.93
N GLY A 108 -5.52 17.46 -3.43
CA GLY A 108 -5.93 17.01 -2.10
C GLY A 108 -5.82 15.50 -1.92
N ILE A 109 -6.36 14.71 -2.84
CA ILE A 109 -6.25 13.25 -2.80
C ILE A 109 -4.79 12.81 -2.84
N ARG A 110 -3.96 13.40 -3.70
CA ARG A 110 -2.53 13.11 -3.77
C ARG A 110 -1.84 13.33 -2.44
N THR A 111 -2.07 14.48 -1.81
CA THR A 111 -1.44 14.83 -0.53
C THR A 111 -1.90 13.92 0.61
N ALA A 112 -3.19 13.57 0.65
CA ALA A 112 -3.71 12.60 1.62
C ALA A 112 -3.09 11.20 1.43
N LEU A 113 -2.94 10.73 0.18
CA LEU A 113 -2.27 9.46 -0.10
C LEU A 113 -0.80 9.48 0.28
N GLN A 114 -0.08 10.57 0.04
CA GLN A 114 1.31 10.71 0.48
C GLN A 114 1.41 10.62 2.01
N ALA A 115 0.54 11.31 2.74
CA ALA A 115 0.50 11.24 4.21
C ALA A 115 0.17 9.81 4.69
N MET A 116 -0.76 9.13 4.03
CA MET A 116 -1.11 7.74 4.33
C MET A 116 0.09 6.79 4.16
N LEU A 117 0.82 6.90 3.05
CA LEU A 117 1.96 6.02 2.73
C LEU A 117 3.19 6.30 3.60
N THR A 118 3.30 7.49 4.19
CA THR A 118 4.35 7.84 5.16
C THR A 118 3.95 7.59 6.61
N SER A 119 2.70 7.19 6.85
CA SER A 119 2.19 6.91 8.19
C SER A 119 2.85 5.68 8.81
N PRO A 120 3.16 5.70 10.11
CA PRO A 120 3.60 4.50 10.84
C PRO A 120 2.64 3.31 10.70
N HIS A 121 1.33 3.55 10.59
CA HIS A 121 0.32 2.50 10.38
C HIS A 121 0.46 1.78 9.03
N PHE A 122 1.03 2.44 8.03
CA PHE A 122 1.37 1.82 6.75
C PHE A 122 2.75 1.16 6.79
N LEU A 123 3.76 1.89 7.26
CA LEU A 123 5.15 1.47 7.20
C LEU A 123 5.47 0.31 8.14
N PHE A 124 4.83 0.28 9.31
CA PHE A 124 5.09 -0.72 10.34
C PHE A 124 3.86 -1.60 10.57
N ARG A 125 4.12 -2.86 10.95
CA ARG A 125 3.09 -3.71 11.51
C ARG A 125 3.07 -3.48 13.02
N MET A 126 2.12 -2.69 13.47
CA MET A 126 1.93 -2.41 14.89
C MET A 126 0.85 -3.33 15.44
N GLU A 127 1.25 -4.25 16.33
CA GLU A 127 0.33 -5.13 17.03
C GLU A 127 0.04 -4.54 18.40
N GLU A 128 -1.24 -4.43 18.73
CA GLU A 128 -1.64 -3.90 20.03
C GLU A 128 -1.59 -5.02 21.09
N ARG A 129 -0.72 -4.84 22.08
CA ARG A 129 -0.69 -5.75 23.22
C ARG A 129 -1.90 -5.48 24.12
N PRO A 130 -2.65 -6.50 24.57
CA PRO A 130 -3.72 -6.31 25.53
C PRO A 130 -3.22 -5.65 26.83
N ALA A 131 -4.01 -4.73 27.38
CA ALA A 131 -3.59 -3.92 28.53
C ALA A 131 -3.31 -4.73 29.81
N ASN A 132 -3.88 -5.93 29.92
CA ASN A 132 -3.74 -6.82 31.08
C ASN A 132 -2.56 -7.79 30.99
N VAL A 133 -1.75 -7.73 29.93
CA VAL A 133 -0.61 -8.64 29.68
C VAL A 133 0.67 -8.02 30.21
N ARG A 134 1.45 -8.78 31.01
CA ARG A 134 2.75 -8.37 31.54
C ARG A 134 3.89 -8.69 30.56
N PRO A 135 5.03 -7.99 30.67
CA PRO A 135 6.22 -8.37 29.89
C PRO A 135 6.62 -9.81 30.18
N GLY A 136 6.77 -10.61 29.11
CA GLY A 136 7.11 -12.04 29.22
C GLY A 136 5.93 -13.00 29.16
N ASP A 137 4.70 -12.52 29.34
CA ASP A 137 3.52 -13.37 29.20
C ASP A 137 3.23 -13.74 27.74
N ILE A 138 2.74 -14.95 27.55
CA ILE A 138 2.22 -15.40 26.25
C ILE A 138 0.76 -14.94 26.15
N TYR A 139 0.43 -14.28 25.07
CA TYR A 139 -0.94 -13.84 24.80
C TYR A 139 -1.35 -14.13 23.37
N ARG A 140 -2.64 -14.23 23.15
CA ARG A 140 -3.22 -14.33 21.82
C ARG A 140 -3.27 -12.94 21.18
N ILE A 141 -2.78 -12.83 19.96
CA ILE A 141 -2.94 -11.59 19.14
C ILE A 141 -4.39 -11.40 18.73
N SER A 142 -4.77 -10.19 18.39
CA SER A 142 -6.10 -9.87 17.88
C SER A 142 -6.37 -10.60 16.56
N ASP A 143 -7.63 -10.87 16.26
CA ASP A 143 -8.01 -11.49 14.99
C ASP A 143 -7.63 -10.61 13.79
N ILE A 144 -7.63 -9.30 13.94
CA ILE A 144 -7.14 -8.33 12.92
C ILE A 144 -5.64 -8.54 12.66
N ASP A 145 -4.84 -8.64 13.72
CA ASP A 145 -3.41 -8.89 13.59
C ASP A 145 -3.13 -10.28 13.01
N LEU A 146 -3.93 -11.27 13.41
CA LEU A 146 -3.86 -12.62 12.86
C LEU A 146 -4.19 -12.63 11.36
N ALA A 147 -5.23 -11.92 10.93
CA ALA A 147 -5.59 -11.79 9.52
C ALA A 147 -4.43 -11.19 8.71
N SER A 148 -3.82 -10.14 9.23
CA SER A 148 -2.66 -9.50 8.60
C SER A 148 -1.46 -10.45 8.51
N ARG A 149 -1.12 -11.18 9.60
CA ARG A 149 -0.03 -12.16 9.58
C ARG A 149 -0.29 -13.27 8.58
N LEU A 150 -1.49 -13.85 8.61
CA LEU A 150 -1.90 -14.97 7.76
C LEU A 150 -1.82 -14.60 6.28
N SER A 151 -2.38 -13.45 5.90
CA SER A 151 -2.40 -13.01 4.49
C SER A 151 -1.00 -12.75 3.94
N PHE A 152 -0.13 -12.09 4.70
CA PHE A 152 1.24 -11.87 4.25
C PHE A 152 2.07 -13.15 4.22
N PHE A 153 1.84 -14.08 5.16
CA PHE A 153 2.54 -15.35 5.18
C PHE A 153 2.16 -16.25 3.99
N LEU A 154 0.87 -16.31 3.66
CA LEU A 154 0.37 -17.22 2.62
C LEU A 154 0.37 -16.58 1.23
N TRP A 155 -0.02 -15.30 1.14
CA TRP A 155 -0.29 -14.65 -0.15
C TRP A 155 0.68 -13.51 -0.48
N GLY A 156 1.55 -13.11 0.44
CA GLY A 156 2.46 -11.98 0.26
C GLY A 156 1.74 -10.64 0.03
N SER A 157 0.47 -10.53 0.44
CA SER A 157 -0.39 -9.38 0.20
C SER A 157 -1.23 -9.03 1.43
N PRO A 158 -1.79 -7.80 1.49
CA PRO A 158 -2.73 -7.43 2.54
C PRO A 158 -3.95 -8.36 2.59
N PRO A 159 -4.60 -8.51 3.76
CA PRO A 159 -5.83 -9.29 3.88
C PRO A 159 -6.93 -8.72 2.98
N ASP A 160 -7.67 -9.60 2.33
CA ASP A 160 -8.82 -9.21 1.54
C ASP A 160 -10.03 -8.87 2.42
N GLU A 161 -11.09 -8.36 1.78
CA GLU A 161 -12.29 -7.94 2.51
C GLU A 161 -12.98 -9.09 3.27
N GLN A 162 -12.91 -10.31 2.76
CA GLN A 162 -13.51 -11.48 3.42
C GLN A 162 -12.74 -11.81 4.71
N LEU A 163 -11.41 -11.87 4.64
CA LEU A 163 -10.59 -12.16 5.80
C LEU A 163 -10.68 -11.05 6.85
N LEU A 164 -10.75 -9.78 6.42
CA LEU A 164 -10.94 -8.65 7.33
C LEU A 164 -12.30 -8.69 8.02
N ARG A 165 -13.39 -9.05 7.32
CA ARG A 165 -14.72 -9.18 7.95
C ARG A 165 -14.70 -10.27 9.03
N LEU A 166 -14.20 -11.46 8.71
CA LEU A 166 -14.08 -12.55 9.70
C LEU A 166 -13.25 -12.14 10.92
N ALA A 167 -12.19 -11.38 10.70
CA ALA A 167 -11.39 -10.86 11.79
C ALA A 167 -12.13 -9.82 12.65
N GLN A 168 -12.97 -8.99 12.05
CA GLN A 168 -13.81 -8.01 12.77
C GLN A 168 -14.90 -8.69 13.60
N ASP A 169 -15.47 -9.78 13.07
CA ASP A 169 -16.52 -10.55 13.72
C ASP A 169 -15.96 -11.49 14.82
N GLY A 170 -14.63 -11.63 14.90
CA GLY A 170 -13.96 -12.48 15.89
C GLY A 170 -13.94 -13.97 15.52
N ASP A 171 -14.30 -14.30 14.29
CA ASP A 171 -14.46 -15.66 13.79
C ASP A 171 -13.11 -16.37 13.54
N LEU A 172 -12.01 -15.64 13.44
CA LEU A 172 -10.66 -16.22 13.35
C LEU A 172 -10.18 -16.84 14.67
N SER A 173 -11.02 -16.78 15.72
CA SER A 173 -10.86 -17.56 16.92
C SER A 173 -11.13 -19.05 16.71
N ASN A 174 -11.87 -19.40 15.66
CA ASN A 174 -12.26 -20.76 15.35
C ASN A 174 -11.23 -21.41 14.42
N SER A 175 -10.61 -22.52 14.85
CA SER A 175 -9.61 -23.24 14.08
C SER A 175 -10.11 -23.78 12.74
N SER A 176 -11.38 -24.16 12.64
CA SER A 176 -11.98 -24.61 11.37
C SER A 176 -12.14 -23.46 10.38
N GLU A 177 -12.39 -22.26 10.87
CA GLU A 177 -12.45 -21.07 10.02
C GLU A 177 -11.05 -20.70 9.51
N ILE A 178 -10.04 -20.73 10.37
CA ILE A 178 -8.65 -20.51 9.97
C ILE A 178 -8.25 -21.51 8.88
N GLU A 179 -8.54 -22.80 9.07
CA GLU A 179 -8.22 -23.84 8.08
C GLU A 179 -8.91 -23.56 6.75
N ARG A 180 -10.16 -23.14 6.76
CA ARG A 180 -10.90 -22.79 5.54
C ARG A 180 -10.25 -21.60 4.81
N GLN A 181 -9.81 -20.58 5.54
CA GLN A 181 -9.13 -19.41 4.95
C GLN A 181 -7.73 -19.75 4.43
N VAL A 182 -7.00 -20.67 5.08
CA VAL A 182 -5.69 -21.16 4.62
C VAL A 182 -5.80 -21.95 3.31
N ARG A 183 -6.89 -22.72 3.14
CA ARG A 183 -7.12 -23.54 1.94
C ARG A 183 -7.68 -22.76 0.74
N ARG A 184 -8.09 -21.54 0.94
CA ARG A 184 -8.63 -20.66 -0.11
C ARG A 184 -7.51 -20.06 -0.97
#